data_bea13b28ae0e7e9063108b6345ce5bed
#
_entry.id   bea13b28ae0e7e9063108b6345ce5bed
#
_cell.length_a   1.000
_cell.length_b   1.000
_cell.length_c   1.000
_cell.angle_alpha   90.00
_cell.angle_beta   90.00
_cell.angle_gamma   90.00
#
_symmetry.space_group_name_H-M   'P 1'
#
loop_
_entity.id
_entity.type
_entity.pdbx_description
1 polymer ?
#
loop_
_entity_poly.entity_id
_entity_poly.type
_entity_poly.pdbx_seq_one_letter_code
_entity_poly.pdbx_strand_id
1 'polypeptide(L)'
;MGPSLRAGADGVGEDAVRCKVCGAPVAPFHFTNGYTIAFDKKRQIGLTLSKEAAEKVGADPKYYMQTPDNAAQNPIVCMAPHDLVGVVSRMRPFLGQLGTTPSEAFPDSHNAGDFGAFLLGAPHEYAKTEETLKNKTDGHMDINKVRAGAILIAPVKVKGAGIYCGDVHAMQGPGEIAGHTCDVCASVTLRVSVIKGLGIDGPILIPNPEDVPYLARPLSTEEKLAARYEAAKWGMGSFEEDSAPLDFIGTGTLMNDAINNGLERAAAFLGMSVPEVMNRVTITGSIDIGRAPGVVTVSLRVPKAILVEKQLWEIVREQYHLD
;
A
#
# COMPACT_ATOMS: atom_id res chain seq x y z
N MET A 1 13.78 12.72 -4.55
CA MET A 1 12.56 13.52 -4.78
C MET A 1 12.60 13.98 -6.21
N GLY A 2 11.61 13.61 -7.00
CA GLY A 2 11.31 14.35 -8.21
C GLY A 2 11.15 15.84 -7.83
N PRO A 3 11.34 16.78 -8.76
CA PRO A 3 11.13 18.18 -8.47
C PRO A 3 9.73 18.32 -7.89
N SER A 4 9.62 18.93 -6.71
CA SER A 4 8.31 19.27 -6.15
C SER A 4 7.60 20.13 -7.18
N LEU A 5 6.61 19.56 -7.83
CA LEU A 5 5.78 20.29 -8.79
C LEU A 5 5.04 21.36 -8.01
N ARG A 6 5.43 22.59 -8.20
CA ARG A 6 4.68 23.71 -7.64
C ARG A 6 3.36 23.79 -8.38
N ALA A 7 2.30 23.60 -7.65
CA ALA A 7 0.96 23.77 -8.16
C ALA A 7 0.83 25.13 -8.88
N GLY A 8 0.22 25.11 -10.05
CA GLY A 8 -0.18 26.32 -10.79
C GLY A 8 0.92 27.01 -11.59
N ALA A 9 2.13 26.48 -11.66
CA ALA A 9 3.04 26.95 -12.67
C ALA A 9 2.59 26.41 -14.05
N ASP A 10 2.46 27.27 -15.05
CA ASP A 10 2.41 26.87 -16.45
C ASP A 10 3.77 26.27 -16.83
N GLY A 11 3.93 25.01 -16.44
CA GLY A 11 5.22 24.34 -16.49
C GLY A 11 6.16 24.80 -15.36
N VAL A 12 7.02 23.94 -14.95
CA VAL A 12 8.22 24.32 -14.21
C VAL A 12 8.99 25.23 -15.18
N GLY A 13 9.21 26.49 -14.79
CA GLY A 13 9.89 27.46 -15.65
C GLY A 13 11.18 26.85 -16.23
N GLU A 14 11.53 27.23 -17.45
CA GLU A 14 12.64 26.68 -18.24
C GLU A 14 13.96 26.54 -17.48
N ASP A 15 14.13 27.26 -16.36
CA ASP A 15 15.30 27.27 -15.51
C ASP A 15 15.21 26.34 -14.27
N ALA A 16 14.12 25.62 -14.07
CA ALA A 16 13.84 25.08 -12.76
C ALA A 16 14.62 23.81 -12.40
N VAL A 17 14.96 22.96 -13.35
CA VAL A 17 15.72 21.73 -13.08
C VAL A 17 16.72 21.46 -14.20
N ARG A 18 17.99 21.47 -13.85
CA ARG A 18 19.07 21.00 -14.73
C ARG A 18 19.63 19.69 -14.20
N CYS A 19 19.97 18.79 -15.11
CA CYS A 19 20.68 17.57 -14.77
C CYS A 19 22.00 17.94 -14.06
N LYS A 20 22.21 17.42 -12.87
CA LYS A 20 23.43 17.69 -12.09
C LYS A 20 24.69 17.12 -12.74
N VAL A 21 24.56 16.14 -13.62
CA VAL A 21 25.67 15.46 -14.28
C VAL A 21 26.08 16.18 -15.57
N CYS A 22 25.14 16.51 -16.46
CA CYS A 22 25.45 17.06 -17.78
C CYS A 22 24.97 18.51 -17.98
N GLY A 23 24.30 19.11 -17.00
CA GLY A 23 23.80 20.48 -17.08
C GLY A 23 22.63 20.68 -18.06
N ALA A 24 22.19 19.64 -18.75
CA ALA A 24 21.06 19.75 -19.66
C ALA A 24 19.78 20.11 -18.91
N PRO A 25 18.91 20.96 -19.49
CA PRO A 25 17.60 21.20 -18.89
C PRO A 25 16.83 19.88 -18.87
N VAL A 26 16.26 19.54 -17.72
CA VAL A 26 15.27 18.46 -17.64
C VAL A 26 14.04 19.00 -18.37
N ALA A 27 13.58 18.28 -19.38
CA ALA A 27 12.42 18.70 -20.17
C ALA A 27 11.24 19.03 -19.25
N PRO A 28 10.55 20.16 -19.48
CA PRO A 28 9.38 20.50 -18.70
C PRO A 28 8.35 19.38 -18.82
N PHE A 29 7.85 18.91 -17.69
CA PHE A 29 6.71 18.01 -17.69
C PHE A 29 5.47 18.82 -18.02
N HIS A 30 4.84 18.52 -19.13
CA HIS A 30 3.51 19.01 -19.43
C HIS A 30 2.52 17.91 -19.03
N PHE A 31 1.80 18.12 -17.95
CA PHE A 31 0.63 17.30 -17.68
C PHE A 31 -0.43 17.62 -18.73
N THR A 32 -0.91 16.58 -19.39
CA THR A 32 -2.02 16.71 -20.35
C THR A 32 -3.38 16.56 -19.71
N ASN A 33 -3.41 16.12 -18.45
CA ASN A 33 -4.60 15.93 -17.64
C ASN A 33 -4.27 16.11 -16.16
N GLY A 34 -5.24 16.42 -15.35
CA GLY A 34 -5.07 16.61 -13.91
C GLY A 34 -6.28 17.22 -13.24
N TYR A 35 -6.11 17.59 -11.98
CA TYR A 35 -7.19 18.17 -11.17
C TYR A 35 -6.61 19.02 -10.04
N THR A 36 -7.46 19.87 -9.51
CA THR A 36 -7.25 20.53 -8.21
C THR A 36 -8.38 20.08 -7.29
N ILE A 37 -8.06 19.50 -6.15
CA ILE A 37 -9.03 18.96 -5.23
C ILE A 37 -8.94 19.68 -3.88
N ALA A 38 -10.08 20.16 -3.38
CA ALA A 38 -10.20 20.72 -2.04
C ALA A 38 -10.85 19.71 -1.09
N PHE A 39 -10.38 19.65 0.15
CA PHE A 39 -10.83 18.69 1.16
C PHE A 39 -11.67 19.33 2.25
N ASP A 40 -12.76 18.69 2.60
CA ASP A 40 -13.50 18.92 3.84
C ASP A 40 -13.25 17.76 4.81
N LYS A 41 -12.27 17.95 5.69
CA LYS A 41 -11.90 16.94 6.72
C LYS A 41 -13.07 16.61 7.65
N LYS A 42 -13.93 17.57 7.97
CA LYS A 42 -15.07 17.35 8.87
C LYS A 42 -16.11 16.42 8.24
N ARG A 43 -16.34 16.57 6.92
CA ARG A 43 -17.30 15.76 6.16
C ARG A 43 -16.66 14.57 5.47
N GLN A 44 -15.35 14.43 5.53
CA GLN A 44 -14.56 13.36 4.91
C GLN A 44 -14.81 13.25 3.41
N ILE A 45 -14.80 14.37 2.73
CA ILE A 45 -14.93 14.45 1.26
C ILE A 45 -13.84 15.31 0.63
N GLY A 46 -13.57 15.04 -0.63
CA GLY A 46 -12.83 15.92 -1.54
C GLY A 46 -13.73 16.31 -2.73
N LEU A 47 -13.51 17.49 -3.25
CA LEU A 47 -14.20 18.02 -4.42
C LEU A 47 -13.19 18.58 -5.41
N THR A 48 -13.20 18.10 -6.65
CA THR A 48 -12.37 18.68 -7.70
C THR A 48 -12.96 20.02 -8.15
N LEU A 49 -12.09 21.04 -8.21
CA LEU A 49 -12.47 22.43 -8.42
C LEU A 49 -12.67 22.75 -9.91
N SER A 50 -13.40 23.86 -10.17
CA SER A 50 -13.46 24.42 -11.51
C SER A 50 -12.09 24.95 -11.95
N LYS A 51 -11.92 25.18 -13.26
CA LYS A 51 -10.69 25.72 -13.81
C LYS A 51 -10.32 27.06 -13.18
N GLU A 52 -11.29 27.97 -13.05
CA GLU A 52 -11.09 29.31 -12.48
C GLU A 52 -10.67 29.23 -11.01
N ALA A 53 -11.26 28.33 -10.23
CA ALA A 53 -10.88 28.11 -8.84
C ALA A 53 -9.48 27.50 -8.73
N ALA A 54 -9.15 26.58 -9.61
CA ALA A 54 -7.83 25.93 -9.67
C ALA A 54 -6.73 26.94 -10.09
N GLU A 55 -6.99 27.78 -11.08
CA GLU A 55 -6.09 28.88 -11.48
C GLU A 55 -5.83 29.86 -10.32
N LYS A 56 -6.87 30.18 -9.54
CA LYS A 56 -6.73 31.00 -8.35
C LYS A 56 -5.82 30.35 -7.29
N VAL A 57 -5.98 29.06 -7.05
CA VAL A 57 -5.09 28.29 -6.17
C VAL A 57 -3.66 28.31 -6.70
N GLY A 58 -3.48 28.09 -7.98
CA GLY A 58 -2.19 28.07 -8.66
C GLY A 58 -1.48 29.42 -8.64
N ALA A 59 -2.22 30.53 -8.69
CA ALA A 59 -1.66 31.88 -8.60
C ALA A 59 -1.08 32.20 -7.20
N ASP A 60 -1.62 31.59 -6.13
CA ASP A 60 -1.11 31.76 -4.77
C ASP A 60 -1.09 30.43 -3.99
N PRO A 61 -0.26 29.47 -4.41
CA PRO A 61 -0.21 28.16 -3.79
C PRO A 61 0.29 28.22 -2.35
N LYS A 62 1.13 29.18 -2.03
CA LYS A 62 1.62 29.39 -0.67
C LYS A 62 0.49 29.69 0.32
N TYR A 63 -0.50 30.43 -0.12
CA TYR A 63 -1.66 30.75 0.71
C TYR A 63 -2.66 29.60 0.77
N TYR A 64 -3.03 29.03 -0.38
CA TYR A 64 -4.12 28.06 -0.45
C TYR A 64 -3.74 26.65 -0.03
N MET A 65 -2.48 26.24 -0.25
CA MET A 65 -2.04 24.85 -0.02
C MET A 65 -1.27 24.66 1.28
N GLN A 66 -0.98 25.70 2.02
CA GLN A 66 -0.35 25.57 3.34
C GLN A 66 -1.29 24.86 4.31
N THR A 67 -0.73 24.00 5.16
CA THR A 67 -1.48 23.37 6.24
C THR A 67 -1.79 24.41 7.30
N PRO A 68 -3.07 24.69 7.63
CA PRO A 68 -3.42 25.58 8.74
C PRO A 68 -2.88 25.07 10.08
N ASP A 69 -2.63 25.96 11.04
CA ASP A 69 -1.99 25.65 12.34
C ASP A 69 -2.62 24.46 13.09
N ASN A 70 -3.93 24.30 12.99
CA ASN A 70 -4.67 23.21 13.65
C ASN A 70 -5.09 22.08 12.70
N ALA A 71 -4.56 22.02 11.50
CA ALA A 71 -4.88 20.98 10.53
C ALA A 71 -3.74 19.95 10.45
N ALA A 72 -4.09 18.70 10.27
CA ALA A 72 -3.14 17.61 10.08
C ALA A 72 -2.93 17.25 8.60
N GLN A 73 -3.59 17.96 7.68
CA GLN A 73 -3.53 17.69 6.24
C GLN A 73 -3.63 18.96 5.42
N ASN A 74 -3.17 18.91 4.18
CA ASN A 74 -3.32 19.99 3.23
C ASN A 74 -4.82 20.20 2.92
N PRO A 75 -5.30 21.44 2.89
CA PRO A 75 -6.69 21.74 2.54
C PRO A 75 -6.98 21.56 1.05
N ILE A 76 -5.95 21.63 0.20
CA ILE A 76 -6.05 21.53 -1.26
C ILE A 76 -4.82 20.79 -1.79
N VAL A 77 -5.03 19.93 -2.80
CA VAL A 77 -3.99 19.37 -3.64
C VAL A 77 -4.24 19.81 -5.07
N CYS A 78 -3.21 20.29 -5.74
CA CYS A 78 -3.32 20.81 -7.11
C CYS A 78 -2.37 20.07 -8.04
N MET A 79 -2.94 19.57 -9.12
CA MET A 79 -2.25 18.95 -10.26
C MET A 79 -2.87 19.53 -11.55
N ALA A 80 -2.08 20.22 -12.33
CA ALA A 80 -2.55 20.83 -13.58
C ALA A 80 -2.32 19.87 -14.78
N PRO A 81 -3.10 19.99 -15.86
CA PRO A 81 -4.27 20.84 -16.10
C PRO A 81 -5.53 20.32 -15.42
N HIS A 82 -6.63 21.02 -15.58
CA HIS A 82 -7.89 20.81 -14.84
C HIS A 82 -8.95 20.19 -15.74
N ASP A 83 -8.76 18.94 -16.11
CA ASP A 83 -9.70 18.17 -16.95
C ASP A 83 -10.75 17.40 -16.12
N LEU A 84 -10.51 17.24 -14.82
CA LEU A 84 -11.43 16.57 -13.92
C LEU A 84 -12.06 17.60 -12.96
N VAL A 85 -13.29 18.05 -13.26
CA VAL A 85 -14.00 19.10 -12.56
C VAL A 85 -15.31 18.60 -11.97
N GLY A 86 -15.62 18.99 -10.72
CA GLY A 86 -16.90 18.69 -10.06
C GLY A 86 -17.05 17.24 -9.59
N VAL A 87 -15.98 16.49 -9.51
CA VAL A 87 -16.02 15.12 -8.96
C VAL A 87 -15.92 15.16 -7.44
N VAL A 88 -16.85 14.48 -6.77
CA VAL A 88 -16.84 14.29 -5.32
C VAL A 88 -16.19 12.96 -4.98
N SER A 89 -15.20 12.99 -4.12
CA SER A 89 -14.51 11.81 -3.61
C SER A 89 -14.74 11.64 -2.10
N ARG A 90 -14.72 10.41 -1.62
CA ARG A 90 -14.68 10.13 -0.18
C ARG A 90 -13.24 10.07 0.30
N MET A 91 -12.95 10.75 1.41
CA MET A 91 -11.65 10.61 2.06
C MET A 91 -11.59 9.28 2.80
N ARG A 92 -10.49 8.57 2.60
CA ARG A 92 -10.15 7.34 3.30
C ARG A 92 -8.63 7.27 3.45
N PRO A 93 -8.06 8.07 4.36
CA PRO A 93 -6.61 8.20 4.46
C PRO A 93 -5.92 6.87 4.82
N PHE A 94 -4.74 6.68 4.24
CA PHE A 94 -3.90 5.53 4.48
C PHE A 94 -2.42 5.88 4.31
N LEU A 95 -1.52 4.97 4.67
CA LEU A 95 -0.09 5.12 4.51
C LEU A 95 0.36 4.43 3.22
N GLY A 96 0.84 5.18 2.24
CA GLY A 96 1.51 4.64 1.07
C GLY A 96 2.82 3.95 1.45
N GLN A 97 3.52 4.51 2.44
CA GLN A 97 4.76 3.96 2.96
C GLN A 97 4.67 3.61 4.45
N LEU A 98 4.90 2.34 4.76
CA LEU A 98 5.11 1.84 6.12
C LEU A 98 6.05 0.63 6.08
N GLY A 99 7.19 0.71 6.73
CA GLY A 99 8.16 -0.37 6.70
C GLY A 99 9.22 -0.27 7.79
N THR A 100 10.18 -1.18 7.73
CA THR A 100 11.33 -1.26 8.62
C THR A 100 12.61 -0.85 7.88
N THR A 101 13.65 -0.51 8.61
CA THR A 101 14.95 -0.14 8.04
C THR A 101 15.47 -1.27 7.15
N PRO A 102 15.81 -1.00 5.88
CA PRO A 102 16.46 -1.96 5.00
C PRO A 102 17.89 -2.28 5.47
N SER A 103 18.44 -3.44 5.09
CA SER A 103 19.78 -3.86 5.54
C SER A 103 20.94 -3.14 4.83
N GLU A 104 20.64 -2.40 3.77
CA GLU A 104 21.57 -1.51 3.10
C GLU A 104 21.01 -0.10 3.02
N ALA A 105 21.89 0.88 2.88
CA ALA A 105 21.46 2.25 2.65
C ALA A 105 20.84 2.38 1.26
N PHE A 106 19.62 2.89 1.24
CA PHE A 106 18.95 3.29 0.01
C PHE A 106 18.84 4.80 -0.03
N PRO A 107 19.08 5.41 -1.18
CA PRO A 107 18.93 6.85 -1.28
C PRO A 107 17.45 7.23 -1.30
N ASP A 108 17.11 8.19 -0.45
CA ASP A 108 15.83 8.88 -0.45
C ASP A 108 14.59 7.94 -0.44
N SER A 109 13.56 8.27 -1.19
CA SER A 109 12.29 7.52 -1.25
C SER A 109 12.40 6.13 -1.90
N HIS A 110 13.55 5.81 -2.49
CA HIS A 110 13.82 4.49 -3.08
C HIS A 110 14.08 3.40 -2.04
N ASN A 111 14.18 3.72 -0.78
CA ASN A 111 14.43 2.78 0.30
C ASN A 111 13.31 1.77 0.52
N ALA A 112 12.14 2.06 0.02
CA ALA A 112 10.95 1.25 0.24
C ALA A 112 10.92 -0.06 -0.55
N GLY A 113 11.84 -0.25 -1.48
CA GLY A 113 12.10 -1.54 -2.10
C GLY A 113 11.59 -1.67 -3.53
N ASP A 114 10.32 -1.50 -3.78
CA ASP A 114 9.72 -1.73 -5.09
C ASP A 114 10.18 -0.73 -6.16
N PHE A 115 10.42 0.53 -5.81
CA PHE A 115 11.05 1.48 -6.74
C PHE A 115 12.46 1.05 -7.19
N GLY A 116 13.14 0.27 -6.39
CA GLY A 116 14.42 -0.30 -6.78
C GLY A 116 14.36 -1.09 -8.07
N ALA A 117 13.22 -1.72 -8.38
CA ALA A 117 13.05 -2.48 -9.60
C ALA A 117 13.14 -1.61 -10.87
N PHE A 118 12.66 -0.37 -10.83
CA PHE A 118 12.78 0.57 -11.95
C PHE A 118 14.21 1.02 -12.21
N LEU A 119 15.08 0.93 -11.22
CA LEU A 119 16.48 1.35 -11.29
C LEU A 119 17.43 0.17 -11.51
N LEU A 120 16.91 -1.06 -11.62
CA LEU A 120 17.73 -2.24 -11.81
C LEU A 120 18.49 -2.16 -13.14
N GLY A 121 19.83 -2.11 -13.04
CA GLY A 121 20.69 -2.01 -14.21
C GLY A 121 20.66 -0.65 -14.93
N ALA A 122 19.94 0.33 -14.45
CA ALA A 122 19.94 1.66 -15.02
C ALA A 122 21.30 2.37 -14.81
N PRO A 123 21.76 3.17 -15.78
CA PRO A 123 22.98 3.97 -15.62
C PRO A 123 22.71 5.18 -14.73
N HIS A 124 22.50 4.92 -13.44
CA HIS A 124 22.06 5.90 -12.46
C HIS A 124 22.78 5.69 -11.12
N GLU A 125 23.05 6.76 -10.37
CA GLU A 125 23.72 6.67 -9.08
C GLU A 125 22.93 5.82 -8.05
N TYR A 126 21.65 5.67 -8.25
CA TYR A 126 20.73 4.87 -7.43
C TYR A 126 20.40 3.51 -8.05
N ALA A 127 21.14 3.11 -9.08
CA ALA A 127 20.94 1.82 -9.73
C ALA A 127 21.03 0.68 -8.70
N LYS A 128 20.14 -0.30 -8.84
CA LYS A 128 20.06 -1.47 -7.99
C LYS A 128 20.55 -2.70 -8.73
N THR A 129 21.07 -3.65 -8.00
CA THR A 129 21.37 -5.00 -8.47
C THR A 129 20.32 -5.96 -7.92
N GLU A 130 20.19 -7.14 -8.54
CA GLU A 130 19.32 -8.20 -8.00
C GLU A 130 19.70 -8.57 -6.56
N GLU A 131 20.99 -8.49 -6.21
CA GLU A 131 21.46 -8.76 -4.88
C GLU A 131 20.99 -7.71 -3.88
N THR A 132 21.04 -6.42 -4.24
CA THR A 132 20.59 -5.34 -3.35
C THR A 132 19.08 -5.36 -3.14
N LEU A 133 18.30 -5.90 -4.08
CA LEU A 133 16.85 -6.07 -3.89
C LEU A 133 16.49 -7.03 -2.76
N LYS A 134 17.38 -7.96 -2.37
CA LYS A 134 17.17 -8.84 -1.21
C LYS A 134 17.11 -8.09 0.12
N ASN A 135 17.65 -6.88 0.15
CA ASN A 135 17.72 -6.03 1.33
C ASN A 135 16.50 -5.13 1.51
N LYS A 136 15.61 -5.11 0.53
CA LYS A 136 14.38 -4.34 0.58
C LYS A 136 13.43 -4.82 1.68
N THR A 137 12.57 -3.96 2.15
CA THR A 137 11.55 -4.25 3.15
C THR A 137 10.12 -4.12 2.61
N ASP A 138 9.99 -3.80 1.33
CA ASP A 138 8.71 -3.64 0.62
C ASP A 138 7.72 -2.70 1.32
N GLY A 139 8.22 -1.60 1.87
CA GLY A 139 7.40 -0.67 2.64
C GLY A 139 6.65 0.38 1.81
N HIS A 140 7.05 0.61 0.55
CA HIS A 140 6.35 1.52 -0.37
C HIS A 140 5.32 0.73 -1.19
N MET A 141 4.15 0.59 -0.63
CA MET A 141 3.15 -0.36 -1.11
C MET A 141 1.98 0.30 -1.82
N ASP A 142 1.63 1.51 -1.43
CA ASP A 142 0.42 2.24 -1.88
C ASP A 142 -0.86 1.39 -1.82
N ILE A 143 -0.94 0.55 -0.77
CA ILE A 143 -2.07 -0.32 -0.50
C ILE A 143 -3.07 0.43 0.39
N ASN A 144 -4.20 0.80 -0.14
CA ASN A 144 -5.22 1.59 0.56
C ASN A 144 -5.85 0.91 1.79
N LYS A 145 -5.56 -0.38 2.02
CA LYS A 145 -5.93 -1.12 3.23
C LYS A 145 -4.95 -0.88 4.40
N VAL A 146 -3.76 -0.27 4.16
CA VAL A 146 -2.76 0.08 5.19
C VAL A 146 -3.18 1.39 5.86
N ARG A 147 -4.25 1.36 6.61
CA ARG A 147 -4.91 2.51 7.23
C ARG A 147 -5.17 2.32 8.72
N ALA A 148 -5.71 3.33 9.37
CA ALA A 148 -6.03 3.26 10.80
C ALA A 148 -6.86 2.01 11.13
N GLY A 149 -6.42 1.23 12.13
CA GLY A 149 -7.01 -0.03 12.54
C GLY A 149 -6.40 -1.28 11.90
N ALA A 150 -5.74 -1.17 10.76
CA ALA A 150 -5.03 -2.30 10.14
C ALA A 150 -3.73 -2.62 10.88
N ILE A 151 -3.26 -3.86 10.76
CA ILE A 151 -1.99 -4.33 11.33
C ILE A 151 -1.06 -4.75 10.19
N LEU A 152 0.10 -4.12 10.11
CA LEU A 152 1.16 -4.51 9.18
C LEU A 152 2.27 -5.24 9.93
N ILE A 153 2.60 -6.44 9.50
CA ILE A 153 3.74 -7.22 9.98
C ILE A 153 4.84 -7.10 8.93
N ALA A 154 5.91 -6.39 9.25
CA ALA A 154 7.01 -6.16 8.35
C ALA A 154 8.26 -6.97 8.76
N PRO A 155 9.04 -7.50 7.80
CA PRO A 155 10.29 -8.20 8.10
C PRO A 155 11.31 -7.24 8.72
N VAL A 156 12.04 -7.69 9.74
CA VAL A 156 13.16 -6.95 10.31
C VAL A 156 14.46 -7.44 9.69
N LYS A 157 15.13 -6.60 8.91
CA LYS A 157 16.38 -6.94 8.21
C LYS A 157 17.64 -6.53 8.98
N VAL A 158 17.52 -5.56 9.90
CA VAL A 158 18.65 -4.99 10.64
C VAL A 158 18.42 -5.10 12.13
N LYS A 159 19.44 -5.53 12.89
CA LYS A 159 19.39 -5.55 14.35
C LYS A 159 19.13 -4.13 14.89
N GLY A 160 18.12 -3.98 15.74
CA GLY A 160 17.71 -2.69 16.27
C GLY A 160 16.93 -1.83 15.26
N ALA A 161 16.33 -2.45 14.26
CA ALA A 161 15.62 -1.80 13.18
C ALA A 161 14.73 -0.63 13.62
N GLY A 162 14.77 0.45 12.84
CA GLY A 162 13.81 1.54 12.94
C GLY A 162 12.55 1.23 12.15
N ILE A 163 11.56 2.11 12.30
CA ILE A 163 10.34 2.11 11.50
C ILE A 163 10.34 3.42 10.71
N TYR A 164 9.96 3.34 9.46
CA TYR A 164 9.65 4.53 8.66
C TYR A 164 8.19 4.49 8.23
N CYS A 165 7.58 5.64 8.18
CA CYS A 165 6.25 5.83 7.61
C CYS A 165 6.20 7.19 6.90
N GLY A 166 5.36 7.28 5.89
CA GLY A 166 5.18 8.49 5.11
C GLY A 166 4.14 8.31 4.04
N ASP A 167 4.16 9.23 3.06
CA ASP A 167 3.36 9.08 1.86
C ASP A 167 1.87 8.88 2.19
N VAL A 168 1.34 9.80 2.97
CA VAL A 168 -0.06 9.72 3.39
C VAL A 168 -0.95 10.18 2.24
N HIS A 169 -1.79 9.29 1.79
CA HIS A 169 -2.78 9.57 0.75
C HIS A 169 -4.14 9.86 1.38
N ALA A 170 -4.80 10.92 0.94
CA ALA A 170 -6.16 11.26 1.42
C ALA A 170 -7.19 10.21 0.98
N MET A 171 -6.99 9.64 -0.19
CA MET A 171 -7.73 8.53 -0.77
C MET A 171 -6.99 8.02 -2.02
N GLN A 172 -7.31 6.78 -2.39
CA GLN A 172 -6.82 6.16 -3.63
C GLN A 172 -7.72 4.99 -4.01
N GLY A 173 -8.06 4.89 -5.27
CA GLY A 173 -8.59 3.63 -5.83
C GLY A 173 -7.48 2.57 -5.88
N PRO A 174 -7.76 1.29 -5.62
CA PRO A 174 -6.78 0.22 -5.76
C PRO A 174 -6.11 0.27 -7.13
N GLY A 175 -4.78 0.14 -7.14
CA GLY A 175 -3.97 0.19 -8.34
C GLY A 175 -3.21 1.48 -8.59
N GLU A 176 -3.56 2.59 -7.93
CA GLU A 176 -2.92 3.90 -8.18
C GLU A 176 -2.73 4.17 -9.68
N ILE A 177 -3.78 3.96 -10.45
CA ILE A 177 -3.69 3.75 -11.91
C ILE A 177 -3.14 4.96 -12.68
N ALA A 178 -3.24 6.15 -12.12
CA ALA A 178 -2.67 7.36 -12.71
C ALA A 178 -1.17 7.55 -12.36
N GLY A 179 -0.60 6.71 -11.48
CA GLY A 179 0.76 6.83 -11.00
C GLY A 179 1.00 8.01 -10.05
N HIS A 180 -0.05 8.61 -9.56
CA HIS A 180 -0.06 9.66 -8.55
C HIS A 180 -1.34 9.60 -7.73
N THR A 181 -1.37 10.27 -6.59
CA THR A 181 -2.51 10.33 -5.70
C THR A 181 -2.61 11.68 -5.00
N CYS A 182 -3.53 11.79 -4.06
CA CYS A 182 -3.74 12.99 -3.26
C CYS A 182 -2.87 12.92 -1.99
N ASP A 183 -1.59 13.22 -2.12
CA ASP A 183 -0.63 13.25 -1.02
C ASP A 183 -0.94 14.40 -0.08
N VAL A 184 -1.02 14.09 1.21
CA VAL A 184 -1.39 15.07 2.23
C VAL A 184 -0.48 14.96 3.46
N CYS A 185 -0.32 16.06 4.18
CA CYS A 185 0.27 16.04 5.51
C CYS A 185 -0.73 15.45 6.51
N ALA A 186 -0.24 14.62 7.43
CA ALA A 186 -1.07 14.03 8.47
C ALA A 186 -0.29 13.76 9.75
N SER A 187 -1.00 13.66 10.86
CA SER A 187 -0.47 13.11 12.10
C SER A 187 -0.71 11.60 12.11
N VAL A 188 0.37 10.83 12.25
CA VAL A 188 0.33 9.36 12.25
C VAL A 188 0.68 8.86 13.64
N THR A 189 -0.14 7.96 14.19
CA THR A 189 0.13 7.26 15.44
C THR A 189 0.29 5.76 15.15
N LEU A 190 1.43 5.21 15.49
CA LEU A 190 1.74 3.79 15.35
C LEU A 190 1.85 3.12 16.73
N ARG A 191 1.20 1.95 16.88
CA ARG A 191 1.48 1.03 17.97
C ARG A 191 2.43 -0.05 17.45
N VAL A 192 3.57 -0.21 18.10
CA VAL A 192 4.63 -1.11 17.64
C VAL A 192 4.82 -2.26 18.61
N SER A 193 4.93 -3.46 18.09
CA SER A 193 5.34 -4.66 18.82
C SER A 193 6.29 -5.50 17.98
N VAL A 194 6.99 -6.45 18.62
CA VAL A 194 7.96 -7.31 17.94
C VAL A 194 7.53 -8.77 18.10
N ILE A 195 7.36 -9.47 16.98
CA ILE A 195 7.15 -10.91 16.92
C ILE A 195 8.51 -11.55 16.62
N LYS A 196 9.05 -12.33 17.57
CA LYS A 196 10.36 -12.95 17.41
C LYS A 196 10.25 -14.27 16.67
N GLY A 197 11.18 -14.53 15.73
CA GLY A 197 11.31 -15.81 15.07
C GLY A 197 10.27 -16.12 13.99
N LEU A 198 9.49 -15.13 13.55
CA LEU A 198 8.46 -15.33 12.53
C LEU A 198 9.04 -15.71 11.16
N GLY A 199 10.22 -15.17 10.80
CA GLY A 199 10.97 -15.57 9.60
C GLY A 199 10.27 -15.28 8.28
N ILE A 200 9.65 -14.11 8.14
CA ILE A 200 9.02 -13.68 6.89
C ILE A 200 9.99 -12.90 6.00
N ASP A 201 9.84 -13.04 4.69
CA ASP A 201 10.64 -12.31 3.70
C ASP A 201 10.00 -10.99 3.29
N GLY A 202 8.70 -10.91 3.20
CA GLY A 202 7.94 -9.72 2.84
C GLY A 202 6.82 -9.41 3.83
N PRO A 203 6.16 -8.24 3.69
CA PRO A 203 5.11 -7.83 4.61
C PRO A 203 3.86 -8.71 4.53
N ILE A 204 3.18 -8.84 5.68
CA ILE A 204 1.86 -9.43 5.80
C ILE A 204 0.93 -8.37 6.37
N LEU A 205 -0.21 -8.15 5.73
CA LEU A 205 -1.22 -7.23 6.20
C LEU A 205 -2.40 -8.02 6.79
N ILE A 206 -2.87 -7.56 7.94
CA ILE A 206 -4.13 -7.97 8.57
C ILE A 206 -5.04 -6.75 8.45
N PRO A 207 -5.89 -6.68 7.40
CA PRO A 207 -6.71 -5.50 7.15
C PRO A 207 -7.84 -5.35 8.17
N ASN A 208 -8.51 -4.20 8.14
CA ASN A 208 -9.74 -4.05 8.92
C ASN A 208 -10.82 -5.03 8.42
N PRO A 209 -11.76 -5.45 9.27
CA PRO A 209 -12.80 -6.42 8.89
C PRO A 209 -13.58 -6.04 7.61
N GLU A 210 -13.88 -4.76 7.43
CA GLU A 210 -14.58 -4.25 6.25
C GLU A 210 -13.75 -4.25 4.97
N ASP A 211 -12.42 -4.35 5.08
CA ASP A 211 -11.48 -4.39 3.95
C ASP A 211 -11.11 -5.81 3.52
N VAL A 212 -11.56 -6.81 4.28
CA VAL A 212 -11.34 -8.22 3.96
C VAL A 212 -12.16 -8.61 2.72
N PRO A 213 -11.53 -9.18 1.68
CA PRO A 213 -12.24 -9.71 0.52
C PRO A 213 -13.33 -10.72 0.92
N TYR A 214 -14.45 -10.71 0.23
CA TYR A 214 -15.61 -11.48 0.64
C TYR A 214 -15.32 -12.96 0.93
N LEU A 215 -14.60 -13.65 0.04
CA LEU A 215 -14.26 -15.06 0.21
C LEU A 215 -13.25 -15.33 1.32
N ALA A 216 -12.46 -14.32 1.70
CA ALA A 216 -11.45 -14.43 2.75
C ALA A 216 -12.01 -14.15 4.16
N ARG A 217 -13.23 -13.67 4.28
CA ARG A 217 -13.84 -13.39 5.58
C ARG A 217 -13.90 -14.64 6.46
N PRO A 218 -13.70 -14.52 7.76
CA PRO A 218 -13.92 -15.64 8.68
C PRO A 218 -15.36 -16.20 8.53
N LEU A 219 -15.50 -17.50 8.70
CA LEU A 219 -16.81 -18.14 8.62
C LEU A 219 -17.68 -17.70 9.81
N SER A 220 -18.92 -17.37 9.53
CA SER A 220 -19.97 -17.16 10.55
C SER A 220 -20.33 -18.46 11.24
N THR A 221 -21.02 -18.36 12.38
CA THR A 221 -21.54 -19.53 13.09
C THR A 221 -22.48 -20.38 12.22
N GLU A 222 -23.32 -19.74 11.40
CA GLU A 222 -24.23 -20.43 10.47
C GLU A 222 -23.47 -21.17 9.38
N GLU A 223 -22.42 -20.55 8.79
CA GLU A 223 -21.58 -21.16 7.78
C GLU A 223 -20.80 -22.34 8.35
N LYS A 224 -20.27 -22.22 9.57
CA LYS A 224 -19.60 -23.34 10.27
C LYS A 224 -20.58 -24.51 10.48
N LEU A 225 -21.81 -24.22 10.92
CA LEU A 225 -22.82 -25.25 11.10
C LEU A 225 -23.18 -25.94 9.77
N ALA A 226 -23.38 -25.17 8.70
CA ALA A 226 -23.64 -25.72 7.38
C ALA A 226 -22.48 -26.60 6.88
N ALA A 227 -21.24 -26.16 7.10
CA ALA A 227 -20.05 -26.93 6.75
C ALA A 227 -19.96 -28.26 7.53
N ARG A 228 -20.35 -28.28 8.81
CA ARG A 228 -20.42 -29.53 9.61
C ARG A 228 -21.42 -30.52 9.02
N TYR A 229 -22.59 -30.07 8.61
CA TYR A 229 -23.58 -30.93 7.97
C TYR A 229 -23.07 -31.51 6.64
N GLU A 230 -22.42 -30.67 5.83
CA GLU A 230 -21.87 -31.12 4.54
C GLU A 230 -20.71 -32.10 4.77
N ALA A 231 -19.80 -31.82 5.70
CA ALA A 231 -18.72 -32.72 6.07
C ALA A 231 -19.25 -34.11 6.54
N ALA A 232 -20.27 -34.12 7.37
CA ALA A 232 -20.90 -35.37 7.84
C ALA A 232 -21.52 -36.17 6.70
N LYS A 233 -22.17 -35.51 5.74
CA LYS A 233 -22.77 -36.16 4.55
C LYS A 233 -21.72 -36.88 3.72
N TRP A 234 -20.50 -36.35 3.63
CA TRP A 234 -19.39 -36.94 2.89
C TRP A 234 -18.46 -37.80 3.75
N GLY A 235 -18.84 -38.06 5.02
CA GLY A 235 -18.06 -38.89 5.92
C GLY A 235 -16.68 -38.28 6.30
N MET A 236 -16.53 -36.97 6.19
CA MET A 236 -15.31 -36.28 6.60
C MET A 236 -15.22 -36.18 8.11
N GLY A 237 -14.11 -36.63 8.69
CA GLY A 237 -13.88 -36.57 10.15
C GLY A 237 -13.40 -35.19 10.64
N SER A 238 -12.83 -34.39 9.74
CA SER A 238 -12.33 -33.04 10.08
C SER A 238 -12.35 -32.13 8.84
N PHE A 239 -12.45 -30.84 9.09
CA PHE A 239 -12.32 -29.77 8.06
C PHE A 239 -11.79 -28.50 8.72
N GLU A 240 -11.43 -27.52 7.89
CA GLU A 240 -10.91 -26.23 8.38
C GLU A 240 -12.08 -25.32 8.80
N GLU A 241 -12.50 -25.48 10.04
CA GLU A 241 -13.59 -24.69 10.61
C GLU A 241 -13.14 -23.30 11.07
N ASP A 242 -11.99 -23.26 11.74
CA ASP A 242 -11.39 -22.02 12.25
C ASP A 242 -10.24 -21.58 11.36
N SER A 243 -10.40 -20.39 10.80
CA SER A 243 -9.41 -19.75 9.93
C SER A 243 -9.61 -18.23 9.96
N ALA A 244 -8.56 -17.48 9.65
CA ALA A 244 -8.62 -16.03 9.55
C ALA A 244 -7.84 -15.51 8.33
N PRO A 245 -8.22 -14.37 7.77
CA PRO A 245 -7.55 -13.81 6.60
C PRO A 245 -6.19 -13.25 6.94
N LEU A 246 -5.24 -13.48 6.03
CA LEU A 246 -3.99 -12.74 5.92
C LEU A 246 -3.82 -12.28 4.47
N ASP A 247 -3.28 -11.09 4.29
CA ASP A 247 -2.91 -10.52 3.00
C ASP A 247 -1.37 -10.57 2.87
N PHE A 248 -0.85 -11.42 1.99
CA PHE A 248 0.58 -11.49 1.68
C PHE A 248 0.90 -10.46 0.60
N ILE A 249 1.81 -9.55 0.89
CA ILE A 249 2.17 -8.50 -0.06
C ILE A 249 3.21 -9.04 -1.02
N GLY A 250 2.89 -8.99 -2.31
CA GLY A 250 3.78 -9.33 -3.38
C GLY A 250 4.24 -8.10 -4.14
N THR A 251 5.52 -8.07 -4.50
CA THR A 251 6.14 -6.96 -5.24
C THR A 251 6.96 -7.49 -6.41
N GLY A 252 6.99 -6.74 -7.50
CA GLY A 252 7.74 -7.08 -8.69
C GLY A 252 7.79 -5.93 -9.70
N THR A 253 8.54 -6.13 -10.76
CA THR A 253 8.64 -5.14 -11.85
C THR A 253 7.34 -5.03 -12.65
N LEU A 254 6.67 -6.16 -12.80
CA LEU A 254 5.39 -6.28 -13.49
C LEU A 254 4.36 -6.91 -12.56
N MET A 255 3.08 -6.77 -12.91
CA MET A 255 1.98 -7.32 -12.13
C MET A 255 2.10 -8.83 -11.92
N ASN A 256 2.47 -9.59 -12.96
CA ASN A 256 2.64 -11.04 -12.84
C ASN A 256 3.79 -11.42 -11.89
N ASP A 257 4.87 -10.65 -11.89
CA ASP A 257 5.99 -10.89 -10.97
C ASP A 257 5.56 -10.65 -9.53
N ALA A 258 4.80 -9.59 -9.29
CA ALA A 258 4.24 -9.29 -7.98
C ALA A 258 3.27 -10.38 -7.50
N ILE A 259 2.39 -10.89 -8.38
CA ILE A 259 1.48 -12.00 -8.06
C ILE A 259 2.26 -13.24 -7.67
N ASN A 260 3.25 -13.64 -8.49
CA ASN A 260 4.08 -14.83 -8.20
C ASN A 260 4.83 -14.67 -6.89
N ASN A 261 5.43 -13.51 -6.64
CA ASN A 261 6.13 -13.22 -5.39
C ASN A 261 5.21 -13.30 -4.16
N GLY A 262 3.99 -12.75 -4.25
CA GLY A 262 2.99 -12.86 -3.18
C GLY A 262 2.56 -14.30 -2.92
N LEU A 263 2.35 -15.10 -3.97
CA LEU A 263 2.02 -16.53 -3.86
C LEU A 263 3.18 -17.33 -3.24
N GLU A 264 4.41 -17.07 -3.63
CA GLU A 264 5.62 -17.70 -3.07
C GLU A 264 5.79 -17.38 -1.58
N ARG A 265 5.57 -16.13 -1.18
CA ARG A 265 5.59 -15.70 0.22
C ARG A 265 4.51 -16.39 1.04
N ALA A 266 3.30 -16.49 0.51
CA ALA A 266 2.22 -17.24 1.15
C ALA A 266 2.56 -18.73 1.25
N ALA A 267 3.10 -19.33 0.21
CA ALA A 267 3.51 -20.74 0.18
C ALA A 267 4.59 -21.05 1.25
N ALA A 268 5.62 -20.22 1.31
CA ALA A 268 6.67 -20.35 2.32
C ALA A 268 6.14 -20.20 3.75
N PHE A 269 5.23 -19.24 3.98
CA PHE A 269 4.60 -19.03 5.29
C PHE A 269 3.72 -20.21 5.71
N LEU A 270 2.92 -20.74 4.77
CA LEU A 270 1.96 -21.83 5.03
C LEU A 270 2.64 -23.22 5.04
N GLY A 271 3.87 -23.35 4.56
CA GLY A 271 4.51 -24.66 4.36
C GLY A 271 3.84 -25.48 3.25
N MET A 272 3.29 -24.82 2.25
CA MET A 272 2.56 -25.41 1.12
C MET A 272 3.29 -25.16 -0.20
N SER A 273 2.94 -25.93 -1.23
CA SER A 273 3.39 -25.63 -2.59
C SER A 273 2.61 -24.43 -3.18
N VAL A 274 3.23 -23.73 -4.12
CA VAL A 274 2.56 -22.61 -4.81
C VAL A 274 1.23 -23.00 -5.46
N PRO A 275 1.10 -24.17 -6.17
CA PRO A 275 -0.18 -24.63 -6.69
C PRO A 275 -1.26 -24.85 -5.62
N GLU A 276 -0.91 -25.33 -4.44
CA GLU A 276 -1.87 -25.46 -3.33
C GLU A 276 -2.35 -24.10 -2.84
N VAL A 277 -1.43 -23.14 -2.72
CA VAL A 277 -1.80 -21.74 -2.37
C VAL A 277 -2.68 -21.13 -3.44
N MET A 278 -2.39 -21.33 -4.74
CA MET A 278 -3.26 -20.87 -5.83
C MET A 278 -4.69 -21.40 -5.71
N ASN A 279 -4.84 -22.69 -5.41
CA ASN A 279 -6.15 -23.29 -5.17
C ASN A 279 -6.85 -22.67 -3.94
N ARG A 280 -6.11 -22.44 -2.85
CA ARG A 280 -6.63 -21.76 -1.66
C ARG A 280 -7.11 -20.35 -1.96
N VAL A 281 -6.31 -19.55 -2.63
CA VAL A 281 -6.68 -18.17 -3.02
C VAL A 281 -7.93 -18.19 -3.89
N THR A 282 -8.04 -19.15 -4.81
CA THR A 282 -9.21 -19.29 -5.68
C THR A 282 -10.50 -19.55 -4.88
N ILE A 283 -10.42 -20.32 -3.80
CA ILE A 283 -11.59 -20.76 -3.03
C ILE A 283 -11.87 -19.82 -1.84
N THR A 284 -10.83 -19.28 -1.23
CA THR A 284 -10.93 -18.55 0.05
C THR A 284 -10.29 -17.17 0.01
N GLY A 285 -10.05 -16.59 -1.15
CA GLY A 285 -9.30 -15.34 -1.19
C GLY A 285 -9.53 -14.49 -2.42
N SER A 286 -8.55 -13.63 -2.67
CA SER A 286 -8.46 -12.76 -3.84
C SER A 286 -7.03 -12.32 -4.10
N ILE A 287 -6.81 -11.75 -5.27
CA ILE A 287 -5.63 -10.93 -5.56
C ILE A 287 -6.12 -9.53 -5.86
N ASP A 288 -5.73 -8.57 -5.03
CA ASP A 288 -6.05 -7.16 -5.21
C ASP A 288 -4.79 -6.37 -5.58
N ILE A 289 -4.94 -5.39 -6.45
CA ILE A 289 -3.84 -4.52 -6.86
C ILE A 289 -3.67 -3.44 -5.79
N GLY A 290 -2.47 -3.33 -5.23
CA GLY A 290 -2.07 -2.18 -4.38
C GLY A 290 -1.71 -1.00 -5.27
N ARG A 291 -0.67 -1.18 -6.08
CA ARG A 291 -0.19 -0.22 -7.06
C ARG A 291 0.23 -0.91 -8.37
N ALA A 292 -0.21 -0.39 -9.50
CA ALA A 292 0.32 -0.79 -10.81
C ALA A 292 1.71 -0.11 -11.03
N PRO A 293 2.71 -0.78 -11.63
CA PRO A 293 2.57 -2.08 -12.27
C PRO A 293 2.90 -3.30 -11.41
N GLY A 294 3.35 -3.15 -10.14
CA GLY A 294 3.93 -4.30 -9.49
C GLY A 294 3.81 -4.37 -7.95
N VAL A 295 2.68 -4.01 -7.36
CA VAL A 295 2.35 -4.30 -5.94
C VAL A 295 0.96 -4.89 -5.83
N VAL A 296 0.86 -6.06 -5.19
CA VAL A 296 -0.41 -6.76 -4.97
C VAL A 296 -0.56 -7.23 -3.53
N THR A 297 -1.80 -7.50 -3.12
CA THR A 297 -2.12 -8.32 -1.95
C THR A 297 -2.66 -9.66 -2.40
N VAL A 298 -2.10 -10.75 -1.91
CA VAL A 298 -2.61 -12.12 -2.06
C VAL A 298 -3.32 -12.45 -0.76
N SER A 299 -4.64 -12.37 -0.76
CA SER A 299 -5.49 -12.60 0.40
C SER A 299 -5.99 -14.03 0.42
N LEU A 300 -5.94 -14.70 1.57
CA LEU A 300 -6.56 -16.03 1.75
C LEU A 300 -6.85 -16.29 3.22
N ARG A 301 -7.76 -17.23 3.49
CA ARG A 301 -7.95 -17.74 4.85
C ARG A 301 -6.85 -18.72 5.22
N VAL A 302 -6.21 -18.44 6.36
CA VAL A 302 -5.15 -19.28 6.95
C VAL A 302 -5.75 -20.08 8.10
N PRO A 303 -5.53 -21.43 8.15
CA PRO A 303 -6.04 -22.26 9.23
C PRO A 303 -5.50 -21.84 10.60
N LYS A 304 -6.34 -21.92 11.63
CA LYS A 304 -5.99 -21.61 13.03
C LYS A 304 -4.72 -22.33 13.48
N ALA A 305 -4.53 -23.58 13.11
CA ALA A 305 -3.35 -24.36 13.50
C ALA A 305 -2.05 -23.68 13.05
N ILE A 306 -1.99 -23.19 11.80
CA ILE A 306 -0.84 -22.44 11.27
C ILE A 306 -0.70 -21.10 11.99
N LEU A 307 -1.81 -20.37 12.19
CA LEU A 307 -1.77 -19.09 12.89
C LEU A 307 -1.27 -19.22 14.33
N VAL A 308 -1.61 -20.30 15.02
CA VAL A 308 -1.10 -20.64 16.36
C VAL A 308 0.40 -20.95 16.30
N GLU A 309 0.84 -21.77 15.39
CA GLU A 309 2.26 -22.10 15.18
C GLU A 309 3.09 -20.83 14.90
N LYS A 310 2.57 -19.94 14.08
CA LYS A 310 3.22 -18.66 13.72
C LYS A 310 3.00 -17.54 14.76
N GLN A 311 2.36 -17.80 15.88
CA GLN A 311 2.08 -16.83 16.96
C GLN A 311 1.18 -15.66 16.52
N LEU A 312 0.36 -15.85 15.50
CA LEU A 312 -0.52 -14.81 14.95
C LEU A 312 -1.99 -14.99 15.36
N TRP A 313 -2.37 -16.14 15.95
CA TRP A 313 -3.78 -16.43 16.25
C TRP A 313 -4.42 -15.36 17.13
N GLU A 314 -3.80 -14.97 18.23
CA GLU A 314 -4.37 -13.98 19.14
C GLU A 314 -4.53 -12.60 18.47
N ILE A 315 -3.60 -12.24 17.59
CA ILE A 315 -3.66 -10.97 16.83
C ILE A 315 -4.87 -10.97 15.90
N VAL A 316 -5.04 -12.02 15.09
CA VAL A 316 -6.16 -12.11 14.14
C VAL A 316 -7.48 -12.33 14.84
N ARG A 317 -7.48 -13.08 15.97
CA ARG A 317 -8.66 -13.29 16.79
C ARG A 317 -9.20 -11.98 17.36
N GLU A 318 -8.33 -11.13 17.87
CA GLU A 318 -8.69 -9.80 18.37
C GLU A 318 -9.17 -8.91 17.19
N GLN A 319 -8.45 -8.88 16.08
CA GLN A 319 -8.77 -8.04 14.93
C GLN A 319 -10.14 -8.36 14.32
N TYR A 320 -10.51 -9.63 14.28
CA TYR A 320 -11.75 -10.08 13.64
C TYR A 320 -12.82 -10.54 14.62
N HIS A 321 -12.62 -10.34 15.93
CA HIS A 321 -13.55 -10.73 17.01
C HIS A 321 -13.96 -12.22 16.92
N LEU A 322 -12.97 -13.11 16.74
CA LEU A 322 -13.18 -14.55 16.65
C LEU A 322 -13.24 -15.18 18.04
N ASP A 323 -13.99 -16.30 18.16
CA ASP A 323 -14.14 -17.10 19.38
C ASP A 323 -12.89 -17.95 19.68
#